data_acc92ba11c977bcc362b4c2c98af287d
#
_entry.id   acc92ba11c977bcc362b4c2c98af287d
#
_cell.length_a   1.000
_cell.length_b   1.000
_cell.length_c   1.000
_cell.angle_alpha   90.00
_cell.angle_beta   90.00
_cell.angle_gamma   90.00
#
_symmetry.space_group_name_H-M   'P 1'
#
loop_
_entity.id
_entity.type
_entity.pdbx_description
1 polymer ?
#
loop_
_entity_poly.entity_id
_entity_poly.type
_entity_poly.pdbx_seq_one_letter_code
_entity_poly.pdbx_strand_id
1 'polypeptide(L)'
;MKNKEKNGFSRLLLPEMLTVLIGGAAVYGLGLLGKQLSVENALRDAVMAALGLAVSGFFLRREVVDSRLDYDNGEHLMRFWTAVWCSLLFSLACAFLPAGGWPFLAVFVVLSLFSNLSVGIVFSGVFLMIATLWGQSVGIFFLYF
;
A
#
# COMPACT_ATOMS: atom_id res chain seq x y z
N MET A 1 -13.00 27.66 -7.99
CA MET A 1 -11.99 26.62 -8.13
C MET A 1 -11.23 26.32 -6.83
N LYS A 2 -10.67 27.27 -6.08
CA LYS A 2 -9.91 27.03 -4.83
C LYS A 2 -10.61 26.25 -3.69
N ASN A 3 -11.93 26.28 -3.58
CA ASN A 3 -12.66 25.56 -2.53
C ASN A 3 -12.86 24.06 -2.84
N LYS A 4 -12.92 23.67 -4.12
CA LYS A 4 -13.05 22.26 -4.54
C LYS A 4 -11.76 21.48 -4.28
N GLU A 5 -10.61 22.11 -4.53
CA GLU A 5 -9.27 21.52 -4.24
C GLU A 5 -9.04 21.25 -2.75
N LYS A 6 -9.41 22.20 -1.87
CA LYS A 6 -9.25 22.00 -0.41
C LYS A 6 -10.08 20.84 0.13
N ASN A 7 -11.30 20.65 -0.37
CA ASN A 7 -12.17 19.56 0.09
C ASN A 7 -11.74 18.18 -0.43
N GLY A 8 -11.18 18.08 -1.63
CA GLY A 8 -10.61 16.83 -2.17
C GLY A 8 -9.38 16.37 -1.40
N PHE A 9 -8.49 17.31 -1.10
CA PHE A 9 -7.24 17.04 -0.37
C PHE A 9 -7.49 16.53 1.07
N SER A 10 -8.43 17.14 1.80
CA SER A 10 -8.74 16.72 3.18
C SER A 10 -9.41 15.34 3.24
N ARG A 11 -10.17 14.96 2.23
CA ARG A 11 -10.83 13.64 2.16
C ARG A 11 -9.86 12.48 1.92
N LEU A 12 -8.73 12.74 1.26
CA LEU A 12 -7.68 11.74 1.01
C LEU A 12 -6.77 11.55 2.21
N LEU A 13 -6.55 12.60 2.99
CA LEU A 13 -5.53 12.64 4.05
C LEU A 13 -5.87 11.67 5.21
N LEU A 14 -7.13 11.62 5.62
CA LEU A 14 -7.55 10.75 6.72
C LEU A 14 -7.36 9.26 6.41
N PRO A 15 -7.88 8.70 5.30
CA PRO A 15 -7.69 7.28 5.00
C PRO A 15 -6.23 6.94 4.71
N GLU A 16 -5.44 7.86 4.14
CA GLU A 16 -4.01 7.69 3.96
C GLU A 16 -3.28 7.54 5.30
N MET A 17 -3.48 8.47 6.23
CA MET A 17 -2.88 8.38 7.57
C MET A 17 -3.27 7.10 8.30
N LEU A 18 -4.54 6.70 8.21
CA LEU A 18 -5.00 5.44 8.78
C LEU A 18 -4.30 4.24 8.14
N THR A 19 -4.13 4.24 6.82
CA THR A 19 -3.43 3.17 6.10
C THR A 19 -1.97 3.06 6.53
N VAL A 20 -1.27 4.19 6.67
CA VAL A 20 0.12 4.23 7.13
C VAL A 20 0.24 3.72 8.56
N LEU A 21 -0.60 4.20 9.47
CA LEU A 21 -0.55 3.82 10.89
C LEU A 21 -0.92 2.34 11.09
N ILE A 22 -2.03 1.90 10.52
CA ILE A 22 -2.50 0.52 10.68
C ILE A 22 -1.60 -0.45 9.93
N GLY A 23 -1.14 -0.09 8.72
CA GLY A 23 -0.19 -0.90 7.96
C GLY A 23 1.14 -1.07 8.68
N GLY A 24 1.72 0.01 9.20
CA GLY A 24 2.94 -0.03 9.99
C GLY A 24 2.77 -0.84 11.29
N ALA A 25 1.67 -0.63 12.01
CA ALA A 25 1.35 -1.38 13.23
C ALA A 25 1.14 -2.88 12.95
N ALA A 26 0.48 -3.23 11.84
CA ALA A 26 0.27 -4.62 11.44
C ALA A 26 1.59 -5.30 11.08
N VAL A 27 2.47 -4.65 10.33
CA VAL A 27 3.82 -5.17 10.02
C VAL A 27 4.61 -5.37 11.30
N TYR A 28 4.59 -4.41 12.24
CA TYR A 28 5.26 -4.53 13.52
C TYR A 28 4.74 -5.72 14.33
N GLY A 29 3.43 -5.80 14.53
CA GLY A 29 2.78 -6.86 15.31
C GLY A 29 3.01 -8.26 14.71
N LEU A 30 2.86 -8.40 13.40
CA LEU A 30 3.10 -9.65 12.70
C LEU A 30 4.59 -10.03 12.68
N GLY A 31 5.50 -9.06 12.63
CA GLY A 31 6.94 -9.27 12.76
C GLY A 31 7.29 -9.88 14.11
N LEU A 32 6.77 -9.31 15.19
CA LEU A 32 7.02 -9.81 16.56
C LEU A 32 6.34 -11.16 16.81
N LEU A 33 5.05 -11.28 16.53
CA LEU A 33 4.23 -12.43 16.91
C LEU A 33 4.30 -13.56 15.89
N GLY A 34 4.29 -13.23 14.60
CA GLY A 34 4.23 -14.20 13.51
C GLY A 34 5.60 -14.71 13.07
N LYS A 35 6.59 -13.84 13.02
CA LYS A 35 7.95 -14.15 12.57
C LYS A 35 8.98 -14.20 13.69
N GLN A 36 8.59 -13.91 14.92
CA GLN A 36 9.44 -13.92 16.13
C GLN A 36 10.72 -13.07 15.96
N LEU A 37 10.60 -11.94 15.26
CA LEU A 37 11.71 -11.02 15.04
C LEU A 37 12.08 -10.30 16.35
N SER A 38 13.34 -9.86 16.45
CA SER A 38 13.71 -8.91 17.50
C SER A 38 12.94 -7.59 17.35
N VAL A 39 12.74 -6.89 18.47
CA VAL A 39 12.03 -5.59 18.49
C VAL A 39 12.65 -4.60 17.49
N GLU A 40 13.98 -4.57 17.38
CA GLU A 40 14.70 -3.69 16.45
C GLU A 40 14.37 -4.00 14.97
N ASN A 41 14.40 -5.29 14.61
CA ASN A 41 14.10 -5.72 13.25
C ASN A 41 12.62 -5.48 12.89
N ALA A 42 11.70 -5.81 13.82
CA ALA A 42 10.28 -5.56 13.64
C ALA A 42 9.97 -4.06 13.49
N LEU A 43 10.64 -3.21 14.28
CA LEU A 43 10.51 -1.76 14.19
C LEU A 43 11.06 -1.23 12.85
N ARG A 44 12.23 -1.70 12.44
CA ARG A 44 12.81 -1.33 11.14
C ARG A 44 11.85 -1.66 9.99
N ASP A 45 11.32 -2.87 9.97
CA ASP A 45 10.42 -3.34 8.92
C ASP A 45 9.10 -2.54 8.93
N ALA A 46 8.56 -2.22 10.11
CA ALA A 46 7.39 -1.37 10.27
C ALA A 46 7.63 0.06 9.74
N VAL A 47 8.79 0.65 10.03
CA VAL A 47 9.16 1.98 9.53
C VAL A 47 9.29 1.96 8.01
N MET A 48 9.92 0.94 7.43
CA MET A 48 10.04 0.79 5.98
C MET A 48 8.66 0.68 5.32
N ALA A 49 7.77 -0.14 5.87
CA ALA A 49 6.40 -0.28 5.38
C ALA A 49 5.61 1.04 5.47
N ALA A 50 5.69 1.72 6.62
CA ALA A 50 5.02 3.00 6.83
C ALA A 50 5.53 4.08 5.85
N LEU A 51 6.84 4.16 5.62
CA LEU A 51 7.43 5.08 4.65
C LEU A 51 6.96 4.76 3.22
N GLY A 52 6.96 3.50 2.82
CA GLY A 52 6.47 3.08 1.51
C GLY A 52 5.00 3.46 1.31
N LEU A 53 4.14 3.19 2.29
CA LEU A 53 2.73 3.57 2.25
C LEU A 53 2.53 5.09 2.22
N ALA A 54 3.32 5.86 2.97
CA ALA A 54 3.28 7.32 2.95
C ALA A 54 3.69 7.89 1.58
N VAL A 55 4.74 7.33 0.96
CA VAL A 55 5.16 7.72 -0.39
C VAL A 55 4.06 7.40 -1.41
N SER A 56 3.42 6.25 -1.31
CA SER A 56 2.29 5.87 -2.19
C SER A 56 1.12 6.85 -2.05
N GLY A 57 0.78 7.23 -0.82
CA GLY A 57 -0.28 8.21 -0.55
C GLY A 57 0.08 9.61 -1.06
N PHE A 58 1.33 10.04 -0.89
CA PHE A 58 1.82 11.30 -1.46
C PHE A 58 1.70 11.29 -2.99
N PHE A 59 2.08 10.17 -3.63
CA PHE A 59 1.98 10.02 -5.08
C PHE A 59 0.52 10.07 -5.55
N LEU A 60 -0.39 9.37 -4.86
CA LEU A 60 -1.83 9.43 -5.12
C LEU A 60 -2.37 10.87 -5.06
N ARG A 61 -2.00 11.63 -4.01
CA ARG A 61 -2.42 13.02 -3.88
C ARG A 61 -1.93 13.89 -5.02
N ARG A 62 -0.71 13.67 -5.48
CA ARG A 62 -0.14 14.37 -6.62
C ARG A 62 -0.94 14.10 -7.90
N GLU A 63 -1.28 12.84 -8.17
CA GLU A 63 -2.07 12.45 -9.34
C GLU A 63 -3.48 13.08 -9.32
N VAL A 64 -4.08 13.21 -8.14
CA VAL A 64 -5.38 13.91 -7.97
C VAL A 64 -5.24 15.42 -8.17
N VAL A 65 -4.20 16.04 -7.63
CA VAL A 65 -3.93 17.49 -7.82
C VAL A 65 -3.65 17.82 -9.29
N ASP A 66 -2.89 16.95 -9.96
CA ASP A 66 -2.59 17.11 -11.41
C ASP A 66 -3.80 16.79 -12.31
N SER A 67 -4.99 16.56 -11.73
CA SER A 67 -6.24 16.24 -12.42
C SER A 67 -6.17 15.01 -13.33
N ARG A 68 -5.22 14.10 -13.05
CA ARG A 68 -5.09 12.82 -13.75
C ARG A 68 -6.01 11.75 -13.19
N LEU A 69 -6.50 11.97 -11.97
CA LEU A 69 -7.49 11.14 -11.29
C LEU A 69 -8.60 12.03 -10.76
N ASP A 70 -9.83 11.75 -11.16
CA ASP A 70 -11.02 12.45 -10.66
C ASP A 70 -11.81 11.52 -9.74
N TYR A 71 -11.73 11.80 -8.43
CA TYR A 71 -12.55 11.15 -7.41
C TYR A 71 -13.71 12.07 -6.97
N ASP A 72 -14.35 12.75 -7.92
CA ASP A 72 -15.48 13.66 -7.63
C ASP A 72 -16.66 12.90 -6.97
N ASN A 73 -16.73 11.58 -7.17
CA ASN A 73 -17.73 10.72 -6.57
C ASN A 73 -17.14 9.96 -5.36
N GLY A 74 -17.68 10.22 -4.16
CA GLY A 74 -17.21 9.56 -2.92
C GLY A 74 -17.25 8.03 -2.96
N GLU A 75 -18.10 7.43 -3.82
CA GLU A 75 -18.15 5.99 -4.02
C GLU A 75 -16.88 5.45 -4.70
N HIS A 76 -16.33 6.15 -5.70
CA HIS A 76 -15.10 5.73 -6.38
C HIS A 76 -13.90 5.78 -5.42
N LEU A 77 -13.82 6.81 -4.60
CA LEU A 77 -12.79 6.92 -3.58
C LEU A 77 -12.89 5.79 -2.55
N MET A 78 -14.10 5.45 -2.11
CA MET A 78 -14.32 4.38 -1.14
C MET A 78 -13.94 3.01 -1.73
N ARG A 79 -14.31 2.73 -2.99
CA ARG A 79 -13.93 1.50 -3.70
C ARG A 79 -12.41 1.39 -3.86
N PHE A 80 -11.73 2.48 -4.19
CA PHE A 80 -10.26 2.51 -4.26
C PHE A 80 -9.63 2.17 -2.90
N TRP A 81 -10.06 2.82 -1.81
CA TRP A 81 -9.51 2.53 -0.49
C TRP A 81 -9.82 1.10 -0.02
N THR A 82 -10.99 0.57 -0.35
CA THR A 82 -11.32 -0.84 -0.09
C THR A 82 -10.35 -1.77 -0.83
N ALA A 83 -10.04 -1.49 -2.10
CA ALA A 83 -9.06 -2.24 -2.87
C ALA A 83 -7.65 -2.15 -2.25
N VAL A 84 -7.23 -0.96 -1.79
CA VAL A 84 -5.95 -0.75 -1.08
C VAL A 84 -5.88 -1.59 0.20
N TRP A 85 -6.93 -1.57 1.04
CA TRP A 85 -6.97 -2.36 2.27
C TRP A 85 -6.96 -3.86 2.02
N CYS A 86 -7.76 -4.35 1.05
CA CYS A 86 -7.73 -5.76 0.65
C CYS A 86 -6.36 -6.17 0.13
N SER A 87 -5.70 -5.33 -0.66
CA SER A 87 -4.36 -5.58 -1.18
C SER A 87 -3.29 -5.58 -0.09
N LEU A 88 -3.41 -4.70 0.91
CA LEU A 88 -2.53 -4.70 2.07
C LEU A 88 -2.67 -6.00 2.89
N LEU A 89 -3.90 -6.39 3.21
CA LEU A 89 -4.16 -7.65 3.92
C LEU A 89 -3.64 -8.85 3.14
N PHE A 90 -3.85 -8.88 1.83
CA PHE A 90 -3.33 -9.92 0.96
C PHE A 90 -1.80 -9.97 0.99
N SER A 91 -1.12 -8.82 0.93
CA SER A 91 0.34 -8.74 1.00
C SER A 91 0.90 -9.25 2.32
N LEU A 92 0.23 -8.92 3.43
CA LEU A 92 0.57 -9.45 4.76
C LEU A 92 0.37 -10.97 4.82
N ALA A 93 -0.69 -11.50 4.22
CA ALA A 93 -0.92 -12.94 4.14
C ALA A 93 0.13 -13.65 3.27
N CYS A 94 0.52 -13.08 2.14
CA CYS A 94 1.57 -13.61 1.26
C CYS A 94 2.92 -13.77 1.95
N ALA A 95 3.23 -12.93 2.93
CA ALA A 95 4.46 -13.05 3.71
C ALA A 95 4.58 -14.38 4.50
N PHE A 96 3.48 -15.09 4.69
CA PHE A 96 3.44 -16.41 5.32
C PHE A 96 3.34 -17.57 4.34
N LEU A 97 3.14 -17.28 3.06
CA LEU A 97 3.02 -18.28 1.99
C LEU A 97 4.35 -18.46 1.25
N PRO A 98 4.59 -19.63 0.64
CA PRO A 98 5.76 -19.83 -0.20
C PRO A 98 5.71 -18.89 -1.43
N ALA A 99 6.83 -18.27 -1.74
CA ALA A 99 6.92 -17.21 -2.73
C ALA A 99 6.54 -17.61 -4.18
N GLY A 100 6.58 -18.88 -4.51
CA GLY A 100 6.32 -19.35 -5.88
C GLY A 100 4.86 -19.24 -6.38
N GLY A 101 3.92 -18.79 -5.53
CA GLY A 101 2.50 -18.74 -5.87
C GLY A 101 1.82 -17.39 -5.62
N TRP A 102 2.57 -16.30 -5.51
CA TRP A 102 2.01 -14.99 -5.20
C TRP A 102 1.36 -14.32 -6.42
N PRO A 103 0.05 -14.10 -6.46
CA PRO A 103 -0.61 -13.47 -7.59
C PRO A 103 -0.54 -11.93 -7.52
N PHE A 104 0.66 -11.34 -7.37
CA PHE A 104 0.84 -9.88 -7.30
C PHE A 104 0.39 -9.14 -8.56
N LEU A 105 0.39 -9.80 -9.72
CA LEU A 105 -0.20 -9.23 -10.93
C LEU A 105 -1.68 -8.86 -10.73
N ALA A 106 -2.44 -9.66 -9.98
CA ALA A 106 -3.82 -9.35 -9.67
C ALA A 106 -3.96 -8.08 -8.81
N VAL A 107 -3.06 -7.89 -7.83
CA VAL A 107 -3.01 -6.66 -7.01
C VAL A 107 -2.78 -5.44 -7.89
N PHE A 108 -1.81 -5.51 -8.79
CA PHE A 108 -1.52 -4.44 -9.73
C PHE A 108 -2.72 -4.13 -10.63
N VAL A 109 -3.34 -5.14 -11.23
CA VAL A 109 -4.51 -4.98 -12.11
C VAL A 109 -5.67 -4.34 -11.35
N VAL A 110 -6.01 -4.86 -10.16
CA VAL A 110 -7.11 -4.32 -9.34
C VAL A 110 -6.87 -2.86 -8.98
N LEU A 111 -5.68 -2.51 -8.50
CA LEU A 111 -5.37 -1.13 -8.14
C LEU A 111 -5.37 -0.19 -9.35
N SER A 112 -4.90 -0.65 -10.51
CA SER A 112 -4.92 0.12 -11.75
C SER A 112 -6.33 0.35 -12.29
N LEU A 113 -7.25 -0.60 -12.07
CA LEU A 113 -8.66 -0.46 -12.48
C LEU A 113 -9.41 0.60 -11.65
N PHE A 114 -9.06 0.76 -10.38
CA PHE A 114 -9.70 1.74 -9.48
C PHE A 114 -8.96 3.08 -9.41
N SER A 115 -7.82 3.21 -10.08
CA SER A 115 -7.04 4.45 -10.13
C SER A 115 -6.52 4.70 -11.55
N ASN A 116 -5.21 4.73 -11.70
CA ASN A 116 -4.50 4.76 -12.98
C ASN A 116 -3.28 3.82 -12.92
N LEU A 117 -2.66 3.62 -14.09
CA LEU A 117 -1.50 2.74 -14.21
C LEU A 117 -0.35 3.15 -13.27
N SER A 118 -0.08 4.44 -13.15
CA SER A 118 1.00 4.98 -12.33
C SER A 118 0.80 4.70 -10.84
N VAL A 119 -0.41 4.95 -10.33
CA VAL A 119 -0.77 4.66 -8.93
C VAL A 119 -0.76 3.14 -8.68
N GLY A 120 -1.29 2.35 -9.63
CA GLY A 120 -1.25 0.89 -9.56
C GLY A 120 0.16 0.35 -9.40
N ILE A 121 1.13 0.84 -10.20
CA ILE A 121 2.55 0.45 -10.11
C ILE A 121 3.12 0.79 -8.74
N VAL A 122 2.95 2.03 -8.26
CA VAL A 122 3.54 2.48 -7.00
C VAL A 122 3.00 1.68 -5.81
N PHE A 123 1.67 1.53 -5.69
CA PHE A 123 1.07 0.78 -4.59
C PHE A 123 1.41 -0.71 -4.65
N SER A 124 1.37 -1.34 -5.83
CA SER A 124 1.71 -2.76 -5.96
C SER A 124 3.18 -3.03 -5.62
N GLY A 125 4.09 -2.13 -6.01
CA GLY A 125 5.50 -2.22 -5.63
C GLY A 125 5.71 -2.14 -4.13
N VAL A 126 5.01 -1.23 -3.44
CA VAL A 126 5.07 -1.13 -1.97
C VAL A 126 4.46 -2.36 -1.29
N PHE A 127 3.34 -2.89 -1.80
CA PHE A 127 2.75 -4.10 -1.25
C PHE A 127 3.63 -5.33 -1.47
N LEU A 128 4.29 -5.45 -2.61
CA LEU A 128 5.29 -6.48 -2.86
C LEU A 128 6.48 -6.33 -1.91
N MET A 129 6.97 -5.11 -1.69
CA MET A 129 8.01 -4.83 -0.71
C MET A 129 7.59 -5.31 0.69
N ILE A 130 6.38 -4.98 1.14
CA ILE A 130 5.85 -5.44 2.44
C ILE A 130 5.84 -6.97 2.52
N ALA A 131 5.39 -7.67 1.48
CA ALA A 131 5.36 -9.13 1.45
C ALA A 131 6.77 -9.75 1.52
N THR A 132 7.80 -9.07 1.02
CA THR A 132 9.19 -9.57 1.00
C THR A 132 10.03 -9.17 2.21
N LEU A 133 9.53 -8.31 3.12
CA LEU A 133 10.29 -7.81 4.27
C LEU A 133 10.83 -8.91 5.18
N TRP A 134 10.10 -10.03 5.36
CA TRP A 134 10.39 -11.00 6.40
C TRP A 134 11.23 -12.20 5.92
N GLY A 135 12.40 -11.94 5.37
CA GLY A 135 13.40 -12.97 5.16
C GLY A 135 13.33 -13.64 3.80
N GLN A 136 12.63 -13.03 2.89
CA GLN A 136 12.68 -13.45 1.50
C GLN A 136 13.90 -12.81 0.81
N SER A 137 14.46 -13.48 -0.17
CA SER A 137 15.58 -12.91 -0.92
C SER A 137 15.12 -11.72 -1.75
N VAL A 138 16.00 -10.72 -1.91
CA VAL A 138 15.76 -9.58 -2.81
C VAL A 138 15.44 -10.05 -4.24
N GLY A 139 15.89 -11.23 -4.64
CA GLY A 139 15.55 -11.86 -5.91
C GLY A 139 14.04 -12.11 -6.09
N ILE A 140 13.29 -12.37 -5.02
CA ILE A 140 11.84 -12.56 -5.11
C ILE A 140 11.14 -11.24 -5.44
N PHE A 141 11.61 -10.13 -4.86
CA PHE A 141 11.08 -8.82 -5.24
C PHE A 141 11.24 -8.57 -6.75
N PHE A 142 12.41 -8.83 -7.31
CA PHE A 142 12.66 -8.64 -8.75
C PHE A 142 11.94 -9.66 -9.64
N LEU A 143 11.55 -10.82 -9.13
CA LEU A 143 10.78 -11.81 -9.88
C LEU A 143 9.35 -11.34 -10.15
N TYR A 144 8.76 -10.57 -9.23
CA TYR A 144 7.36 -10.15 -9.29
C TYR A 144 7.15 -8.67 -9.68
N PHE A 145 8.21 -7.85 -9.70
CA PHE A 145 8.16 -6.45 -10.12
C PHE A 145 8.55 -6.28 -11.59
#